data_6db0587c38f59711332cf85deb24c8e4
#
_entry.id   6db0587c38f59711332cf85deb24c8e4
#
_cell.length_a   1.000
_cell.length_b   1.000
_cell.length_c   1.000
_cell.angle_alpha   90.00
_cell.angle_beta   90.00
_cell.angle_gamma   90.00
#
_symmetry.space_group_name_H-M   'P 1'
#
loop_
_entity.id
_entity.type
_entity.pdbx_description
1 polymer ?
#
loop_
_entity_poly.entity_id
_entity_poly.type
_entity_poly.pdbx_seq_one_letter_code
_entity_poly.pdbx_strand_id
1 'polypeptide(L)'
;MARILVAEDEAALRALVARALALDGHDVTTANDGAEALDVLAREQGTFELLLTDIRMPIMDGIALALAVARDHPRLGILLMTGYADQRERASGLEALIHDVVAKPFSLGTIRRAVNEALAATAQKAH
;
A
#
# COMPACT_ATOMS: atom_id res chain seq x y z
N MET A 1 9.95 -10.03 -9.20
CA MET A 1 9.09 -8.98 -9.76
C MET A 1 7.66 -9.15 -9.27
N ALA A 2 7.08 -8.10 -8.75
CA ALA A 2 5.75 -8.15 -8.17
C ALA A 2 4.86 -7.06 -8.76
N ARG A 3 3.53 -7.27 -8.71
CA ARG A 3 2.56 -6.25 -9.05
C ARG A 3 2.14 -5.51 -7.79
N ILE A 4 2.35 -4.20 -7.78
CA ILE A 4 2.11 -3.33 -6.63
C ILE A 4 1.14 -2.22 -7.00
N LEU A 5 0.13 -2.02 -6.16
CA LEU A 5 -0.78 -0.89 -6.28
C LEU A 5 -0.39 0.17 -5.26
N VAL A 6 -0.11 1.38 -5.71
CA VAL A 6 0.25 2.53 -4.86
C VAL A 6 -0.91 3.52 -4.85
N ALA A 7 -1.50 3.75 -3.69
CA ALA A 7 -2.57 4.73 -3.50
C ALA A 7 -2.02 5.92 -2.71
N GLU A 8 -1.97 7.09 -3.34
CA GLU A 8 -1.41 8.32 -2.77
C GLU A 8 -2.02 9.52 -3.49
N ASP A 9 -2.60 10.43 -2.73
CA ASP A 9 -3.26 11.61 -3.32
C ASP A 9 -2.30 12.72 -3.74
N GLU A 10 -1.11 12.78 -3.15
CA GLU A 10 -0.09 13.75 -3.54
C GLU A 10 0.66 13.26 -4.78
N ALA A 11 0.42 13.95 -5.91
CA ALA A 11 0.95 13.51 -7.21
C ALA A 11 2.47 13.36 -7.23
N ALA A 12 3.20 14.28 -6.63
CA ALA A 12 4.66 14.25 -6.62
C ALA A 12 5.19 13.04 -5.85
N LEU A 13 4.64 12.77 -4.68
CA LEU A 13 5.05 11.63 -3.87
C LEU A 13 4.65 10.31 -4.54
N ARG A 14 3.44 10.26 -5.10
CA ARG A 14 2.96 9.08 -5.83
C ARG A 14 3.90 8.72 -6.98
N ALA A 15 4.29 9.71 -7.79
CA ALA A 15 5.21 9.49 -8.91
C ALA A 15 6.59 9.04 -8.43
N LEU A 16 7.10 9.65 -7.37
CA LEU A 16 8.41 9.33 -6.82
C LEU A 16 8.47 7.89 -6.30
N VAL A 17 7.49 7.49 -5.53
CA VAL A 17 7.40 6.13 -4.98
C VAL A 17 7.22 5.12 -6.11
N ALA A 18 6.33 5.39 -7.05
CA ALA A 18 6.10 4.48 -8.18
C ALA A 18 7.37 4.28 -9.00
N ARG A 19 8.11 5.34 -9.25
CA ARG A 19 9.36 5.25 -10.00
C ARG A 19 10.42 4.44 -9.26
N ALA A 20 10.56 4.64 -7.96
CA ALA A 20 11.52 3.90 -7.16
C ALA A 20 11.24 2.40 -7.19
N LEU A 21 9.97 2.02 -7.06
CA LEU A 21 9.58 0.61 -7.09
C LEU A 21 9.71 0.00 -8.49
N ALA A 22 9.42 0.78 -9.53
CA ALA A 22 9.60 0.33 -10.91
C ALA A 22 11.08 0.06 -11.21
N LEU A 23 11.99 0.88 -10.66
CA LEU A 23 13.43 0.67 -10.82
C LEU A 23 13.90 -0.61 -10.14
N ASP A 24 13.18 -1.10 -9.14
CA ASP A 24 13.45 -2.40 -8.51
C ASP A 24 12.86 -3.57 -9.30
N GLY A 25 12.26 -3.31 -10.45
CA GLY A 25 11.72 -4.35 -11.31
C GLY A 25 10.25 -4.70 -11.07
N HIS A 26 9.56 -3.94 -10.23
CA HIS A 26 8.15 -4.20 -9.96
C HIS A 26 7.23 -3.56 -11.01
N ASP A 27 6.08 -4.18 -11.23
CA ASP A 27 5.03 -3.64 -12.08
C ASP A 27 4.10 -2.79 -11.18
N VAL A 28 4.18 -1.48 -11.32
CA VAL A 28 3.49 -0.55 -10.42
C VAL A 28 2.30 0.10 -11.10
N THR A 29 1.14 0.01 -10.48
CA THR A 29 -0.07 0.74 -10.86
C THR A 29 -0.36 1.76 -9.76
N THR A 30 -0.85 2.93 -10.12
CA THR A 30 -1.11 4.00 -9.15
C THR A 30 -2.60 4.36 -9.10
N ALA A 31 -3.02 4.88 -7.94
CA ALA A 31 -4.37 5.40 -7.72
C ALA A 31 -4.27 6.69 -6.91
N ASN A 32 -5.20 7.61 -7.12
CA ASN A 32 -5.20 8.93 -6.49
C ASN A 32 -5.87 8.92 -5.10
N ASP A 33 -6.69 7.93 -4.84
CA ASP A 33 -7.44 7.79 -3.58
C ASP A 33 -7.89 6.35 -3.39
N GLY A 34 -8.54 6.08 -2.26
CA GLY A 34 -8.98 4.73 -1.93
C GLY A 34 -10.08 4.20 -2.84
N ALA A 35 -10.98 5.08 -3.30
CA ALA A 35 -12.06 4.65 -4.19
C ALA A 35 -11.52 4.21 -5.55
N GLU A 36 -10.57 4.97 -6.10
CA GLU A 36 -9.89 4.59 -7.35
C GLU A 36 -9.10 3.29 -7.18
N ALA A 37 -8.45 3.13 -6.03
CA ALA A 37 -7.71 1.90 -5.74
C ALA A 37 -8.64 0.67 -5.74
N LEU A 38 -9.82 0.78 -5.13
CA LEU A 38 -10.79 -0.31 -5.15
C LEU A 38 -11.28 -0.62 -6.56
N ASP A 39 -11.48 0.40 -7.39
CA ASP A 39 -11.87 0.21 -8.80
C ASP A 39 -10.78 -0.56 -9.56
N VAL A 40 -9.52 -0.21 -9.34
CA VAL A 40 -8.39 -0.91 -9.97
C VAL A 40 -8.36 -2.37 -9.53
N LEU A 41 -8.52 -2.63 -8.23
CA LEU A 41 -8.53 -4.00 -7.72
C LEU A 41 -9.69 -4.82 -8.29
N ALA A 42 -10.86 -4.21 -8.44
CA ALA A 42 -12.03 -4.89 -9.01
C ALA A 42 -11.82 -5.25 -10.48
N ARG A 43 -11.21 -4.35 -11.25
CA ARG A 43 -10.96 -4.59 -12.67
C ARG A 43 -9.88 -5.65 -12.91
N GLU A 44 -8.87 -5.68 -12.06
CA GLU A 44 -7.70 -6.54 -12.27
C GLU A 44 -7.64 -7.75 -11.35
N GLN A 45 -8.69 -7.99 -10.64
CA GLN A 45 -9.03 -9.16 -9.84
C GLN A 45 -7.85 -10.01 -9.34
N GLY A 46 -7.30 -9.60 -8.20
CA GLY A 46 -6.34 -10.43 -7.47
C GLY A 46 -4.97 -10.59 -8.09
N THR A 47 -4.62 -9.79 -9.09
CA THR A 47 -3.30 -9.85 -9.72
C THR A 47 -2.23 -9.10 -8.94
N PHE A 48 -2.62 -8.27 -7.98
CA PHE A 48 -1.68 -7.51 -7.15
C PHE A 48 -1.20 -8.34 -5.97
N GLU A 49 0.07 -8.16 -5.62
CA GLU A 49 0.70 -8.82 -4.48
C GLU A 49 0.79 -7.91 -3.27
N LEU A 50 0.81 -6.59 -3.49
CA LEU A 50 0.95 -5.61 -2.41
C LEU A 50 0.17 -4.35 -2.71
N LEU A 51 -0.51 -3.83 -1.68
CA LEU A 51 -1.07 -2.48 -1.66
C LEU A 51 -0.20 -1.62 -0.75
N LEU A 52 0.32 -0.55 -1.29
CA LEU A 52 1.02 0.50 -0.54
C LEU A 52 0.14 1.74 -0.57
N THR A 53 -0.40 2.15 0.57
CA THR A 53 -1.35 3.26 0.61
C THR A 53 -1.07 4.25 1.71
N ASP A 54 -1.25 5.54 1.39
CA ASP A 54 -1.32 6.58 2.39
C ASP A 54 -2.59 6.40 3.22
N ILE A 55 -2.57 6.85 4.47
CA ILE A 55 -3.75 6.81 5.32
C ILE A 55 -4.67 7.98 4.97
N ARG A 56 -4.13 9.19 4.87
CA ARG A 56 -4.92 10.39 4.65
C ARG A 56 -5.11 10.68 3.16
N MET A 57 -6.29 10.36 2.64
CA MET A 57 -6.67 10.61 1.25
C MET A 57 -8.12 11.09 1.20
N PRO A 58 -8.49 11.87 0.17
CA PRO A 58 -9.90 12.26 -0.01
C PRO A 58 -10.76 11.06 -0.43
N ILE A 59 -12.06 11.20 -0.31
CA ILE A 59 -13.08 10.23 -0.75
C ILE A 59 -13.09 8.98 0.12
N MET A 60 -11.99 8.21 0.10
CA MET A 60 -11.83 7.02 0.95
C MET A 60 -10.38 7.00 1.44
N ASP A 61 -10.19 7.03 2.75
CA ASP A 61 -8.85 7.02 3.32
C ASP A 61 -8.23 5.61 3.33
N GLY A 62 -6.93 5.56 3.66
CA GLY A 62 -6.19 4.30 3.63
C GLY A 62 -6.63 3.28 4.67
N ILE A 63 -7.21 3.71 5.79
CA ILE A 63 -7.74 2.79 6.80
C ILE A 63 -8.98 2.07 6.24
N ALA A 64 -9.91 2.83 5.67
CA ALA A 64 -11.10 2.23 5.05
C ALA A 64 -10.71 1.32 3.88
N LEU A 65 -9.74 1.75 3.07
CA LEU A 65 -9.22 0.94 1.97
C LEU A 65 -8.61 -0.36 2.48
N ALA A 66 -7.77 -0.29 3.52
CA ALA A 66 -7.13 -1.48 4.09
C ALA A 66 -8.16 -2.49 4.61
N LEU A 67 -9.21 -2.00 5.29
CA LEU A 67 -10.27 -2.86 5.78
C LEU A 67 -11.02 -3.55 4.65
N ALA A 68 -11.34 -2.83 3.59
CA ALA A 68 -12.01 -3.40 2.42
C ALA A 68 -11.14 -4.45 1.72
N VAL A 69 -9.86 -4.14 1.55
CA VAL A 69 -8.91 -5.05 0.91
C VAL A 69 -8.68 -6.32 1.75
N ALA A 70 -8.55 -6.17 3.07
CA ALA A 70 -8.38 -7.33 3.94
C ALA A 70 -9.58 -8.27 3.87
N ARG A 71 -10.79 -7.71 3.73
CA ARG A 71 -12.02 -8.49 3.59
C ARG A 71 -12.13 -9.19 2.25
N ASP A 72 -11.87 -8.44 1.16
CA ASP A 72 -12.16 -8.90 -0.22
C ASP A 72 -10.96 -9.52 -0.92
N HIS A 73 -9.75 -9.22 -0.47
CA HIS A 73 -8.49 -9.68 -1.08
C HIS A 73 -7.52 -10.14 0.03
N PRO A 74 -7.85 -11.23 0.75
CA PRO A 74 -7.11 -11.60 1.97
C PRO A 74 -5.65 -12.01 1.75
N ARG A 75 -5.26 -12.30 0.51
CA ARG A 75 -3.87 -12.67 0.19
C ARG A 75 -3.00 -11.49 -0.16
N LEU A 76 -3.61 -10.34 -0.42
CA LEU A 76 -2.89 -9.14 -0.82
C LEU A 76 -2.24 -8.51 0.43
N GLY A 77 -0.93 -8.31 0.39
CA GLY A 77 -0.22 -7.65 1.47
C GLY A 77 -0.56 -6.17 1.53
N ILE A 78 -0.58 -5.60 2.73
CA ILE A 78 -0.93 -4.19 2.93
C ILE A 78 0.18 -3.49 3.71
N LEU A 79 0.66 -2.38 3.17
CA LEU A 79 1.66 -1.53 3.80
C LEU A 79 1.11 -0.10 3.82
N LEU A 80 1.05 0.50 5.01
CA LEU A 80 0.52 1.85 5.18
C LEU A 80 1.63 2.89 5.28
N MET A 81 1.36 4.10 4.77
CA MET A 81 2.22 5.26 4.93
C MET A 81 1.46 6.28 5.80
N THR A 82 2.13 6.86 6.78
CA THR A 82 1.51 7.84 7.68
C THR A 82 2.40 9.06 7.89
N GLY A 83 1.79 10.25 7.86
CA GLY A 83 2.49 11.52 8.09
C GLY A 83 2.29 12.13 9.47
N TYR A 84 1.34 11.64 10.24
CA TYR A 84 0.94 12.25 11.50
C TYR A 84 0.73 11.21 12.59
N ALA A 85 0.96 11.62 13.84
CA ALA A 85 0.82 10.74 15.00
C ALA A 85 -0.60 10.19 15.16
N ASP A 86 -1.62 11.02 14.92
CA ASP A 86 -3.01 10.59 15.01
C ASP A 86 -3.37 9.53 13.97
N GLN A 87 -2.77 9.60 12.78
CA GLN A 87 -2.95 8.57 11.76
C GLN A 87 -2.36 7.24 12.22
N ARG A 88 -1.22 7.30 12.90
CA ARG A 88 -0.57 6.11 13.44
C ARG A 88 -1.44 5.45 14.51
N GLU A 89 -2.08 6.25 15.35
CA GLU A 89 -3.03 5.74 16.34
C GLU A 89 -4.24 5.08 15.66
N ARG A 90 -4.73 5.66 14.57
CA ARG A 90 -5.84 5.07 13.81
C ARG A 90 -5.47 3.73 13.20
N ALA A 91 -4.21 3.54 12.84
CA ALA A 91 -3.70 2.27 12.31
C ALA A 91 -3.49 1.23 13.41
N SER A 92 -3.40 1.66 14.67
CA SER A 92 -3.29 0.79 15.82
C SER A 92 -4.55 -0.10 15.88
N GLY A 93 -4.39 -1.38 16.07
CA GLY A 93 -5.51 -2.31 16.00
C GLY A 93 -5.67 -2.99 14.63
N LEU A 94 -4.94 -2.53 13.62
CA LEU A 94 -4.96 -3.18 12.31
C LEU A 94 -3.77 -4.11 12.09
N GLU A 95 -2.96 -4.32 13.12
CA GLU A 95 -1.70 -5.08 13.01
C GLU A 95 -1.89 -6.49 12.45
N ALA A 96 -3.05 -7.09 12.70
CA ALA A 96 -3.36 -8.41 12.17
C ALA A 96 -3.68 -8.39 10.66
N LEU A 97 -4.02 -7.22 10.10
CA LEU A 97 -4.46 -7.05 8.72
C LEU A 97 -3.40 -6.47 7.81
N ILE A 98 -2.44 -5.73 8.37
CA ILE A 98 -1.41 -5.05 7.60
C ILE A 98 -0.03 -5.61 7.94
N HIS A 99 0.91 -5.42 7.00
CA HIS A 99 2.29 -5.83 7.27
C HIS A 99 2.98 -4.84 8.20
N ASP A 100 2.90 -3.55 7.90
CA ASP A 100 3.60 -2.52 8.67
C ASP A 100 3.08 -1.13 8.32
N VAL A 101 3.55 -0.14 9.06
CA VAL A 101 3.27 1.28 8.83
C VAL A 101 4.60 2.00 8.66
N VAL A 102 4.76 2.72 7.57
CA VAL A 102 5.98 3.50 7.29
C VAL A 102 5.70 4.98 7.54
N ALA A 103 6.49 5.60 8.40
CA ALA A 103 6.30 7.01 8.78
C ALA A 103 6.90 7.94 7.72
N LYS A 104 6.17 8.99 7.39
CA LYS A 104 6.68 10.09 6.55
C LYS A 104 7.34 11.15 7.45
N PRO A 105 8.38 11.83 7.00
CA PRO A 105 9.06 11.62 5.73
C PRO A 105 9.94 10.37 5.78
N PHE A 106 10.00 9.65 4.68
CA PHE A 106 10.87 8.48 4.55
C PHE A 106 11.84 8.67 3.39
N SER A 107 12.97 7.97 3.44
CA SER A 107 13.87 7.89 2.29
C SER A 107 13.34 6.84 1.31
N LEU A 108 13.75 6.93 0.05
CA LEU A 108 13.40 5.91 -0.94
C LEU A 108 13.96 4.54 -0.54
N GLY A 109 15.14 4.53 0.09
CA GLY A 109 15.70 3.28 0.61
C GLY A 109 14.83 2.63 1.67
N THR A 110 14.24 3.43 2.56
CA THR A 110 13.34 2.93 3.60
C THR A 110 12.08 2.32 2.99
N ILE A 111 11.44 3.01 2.04
CA ILE A 111 10.22 2.49 1.43
C ILE A 111 10.49 1.24 0.59
N ARG A 112 11.61 1.20 -0.13
CA ARG A 112 12.00 0.04 -0.91
C ARG A 112 12.23 -1.18 -0.03
N ARG A 113 12.89 -0.99 1.11
CA ARG A 113 13.13 -2.06 2.07
C ARG A 113 11.81 -2.57 2.67
N ALA A 114 10.93 -1.65 3.07
CA ALA A 114 9.63 -2.01 3.64
C ALA A 114 8.79 -2.81 2.63
N VAL A 115 8.81 -2.41 1.36
CA VAL A 115 8.11 -3.12 0.30
C VAL A 115 8.68 -4.53 0.12
N ASN A 116 10.00 -4.67 0.08
CA ASN A 116 10.62 -5.98 -0.08
C ASN A 116 10.31 -6.92 1.09
N GLU A 117 10.30 -6.39 2.31
CA GLU A 117 9.93 -7.17 3.49
C GLU A 117 8.46 -7.59 3.45
N ALA A 118 7.57 -6.69 3.03
CA ALA A 118 6.15 -6.98 2.91
C ALA A 118 5.89 -8.04 1.83
N LEU A 119 6.59 -7.96 0.70
CA LEU A 119 6.46 -8.94 -0.37
C LEU A 119 6.94 -10.33 0.07
N ALA A 120 8.04 -10.38 0.82
CA ALA A 120 8.54 -11.65 1.37
C ALA A 120 7.53 -12.28 2.33
N ALA A 121 6.92 -11.48 3.20
CA ALA A 121 5.91 -11.97 4.13
C ALA A 121 4.64 -12.44 3.40
N THR A 122 4.24 -11.75 2.34
CA THR A 122 3.08 -12.13 1.51
C THR A 122 3.34 -13.44 0.78
N ALA A 123 4.54 -13.63 0.27
CA ALA A 123 4.91 -14.89 -0.39
C ALA A 123 4.83 -16.07 0.58
N GLN A 124 5.22 -15.89 1.85
CA GLN A 124 5.10 -16.92 2.87
C GLN A 124 3.64 -17.25 3.19
N LYS A 125 2.77 -16.24 3.20
CA LYS A 125 1.33 -16.45 3.42
C LYS A 125 0.66 -17.24 2.30
N ALA A 126 1.17 -17.16 1.08
CA ALA A 126 0.61 -17.85 -0.08
C ALA A 126 0.87 -19.35 -0.05
N HIS A 127 1.75 -19.78 0.82
CA HIS A 127 2.05 -21.20 1.04
C HIS A 127 1.33 -21.69 2.29
#